data_ad71cc7d317e8ebe6fb365b14d2942f5
#
_entry.id   ad71cc7d317e8ebe6fb365b14d2942f5
#
_cell.length_a   1.000
_cell.length_b   1.000
_cell.length_c   1.000
_cell.angle_alpha   90.00
_cell.angle_beta   90.00
_cell.angle_gamma   90.00
#
_symmetry.space_group_name_H-M   'P 1'
#
loop_
_entity.id
_entity.type
_entity.pdbx_description
1 polymer ?
#
loop_
_entity_poly.entity_id
_entity_poly.type
_entity_poly.pdbx_seq_one_letter_code
_entity_poly.pdbx_strand_id
1 'polypeptide(L)'
;MLGTHFYHEIIRKTIIGFGTLFNNIELRRTDSAGNIVQTIKVPLAYGPREKFLARLETEPRLEGRAEVGIQLPRISFEMKGVQYDSTRKMSPINICTKEKSGDVKGVYKQYAPVPYNVDFELNIISKNNDESVQILSLIHI
;
A
#
# COMPACT_ATOMS: atom_id res chain seq x y z
N MET A 1 -0.28 -14.27 -31.28
CA MET A 1 -1.40 -15.02 -30.69
C MET A 1 -2.34 -14.04 -30.04
N LEU A 2 -3.43 -13.76 -30.69
CA LEU A 2 -4.46 -12.83 -30.16
C LEU A 2 -5.48 -13.67 -29.38
N GLY A 3 -5.13 -13.98 -28.14
CA GLY A 3 -6.01 -14.71 -27.24
C GLY A 3 -7.08 -13.81 -26.63
N THR A 4 -8.07 -14.42 -25.99
CA THR A 4 -9.03 -13.73 -25.15
C THR A 4 -8.32 -12.90 -24.07
N HIS A 5 -8.78 -11.68 -23.85
CA HIS A 5 -8.28 -10.83 -22.77
C HIS A 5 -8.43 -11.53 -21.42
N PHE A 6 -7.32 -11.68 -20.69
CA PHE A 6 -7.29 -12.39 -19.43
C PHE A 6 -6.52 -11.57 -18.38
N TYR A 7 -7.27 -11.02 -17.41
CA TYR A 7 -6.71 -10.14 -16.40
C TYR A 7 -7.19 -10.52 -15.01
N HIS A 8 -6.29 -11.07 -14.19
CA HIS A 8 -6.58 -11.52 -12.82
C HIS A 8 -6.50 -10.44 -11.75
N GLU A 9 -6.05 -9.24 -12.09
CA GLU A 9 -5.85 -8.11 -11.16
C GLU A 9 -4.89 -8.43 -10.00
N ILE A 10 -3.95 -9.35 -10.16
CA ILE A 10 -3.07 -9.80 -9.08
C ILE A 10 -2.26 -8.63 -8.53
N ILE A 11 -1.60 -7.86 -9.40
CA ILE A 11 -0.79 -6.70 -8.98
C ILE A 11 -1.65 -5.67 -8.27
N ARG A 12 -2.83 -5.36 -8.80
CA ARG A 12 -3.78 -4.43 -8.16
C ARG A 12 -4.19 -4.90 -6.78
N LYS A 13 -4.53 -6.17 -6.62
CA LYS A 13 -4.90 -6.77 -5.34
C LYS A 13 -3.74 -6.74 -4.35
N THR A 14 -2.50 -6.96 -4.81
CA THR A 14 -1.30 -6.88 -3.99
C THR A 14 -1.07 -5.45 -3.48
N ILE A 15 -1.21 -4.44 -4.34
CA ILE A 15 -1.11 -3.02 -3.94
C ILE A 15 -2.18 -2.65 -2.91
N ILE A 16 -3.43 -3.06 -3.14
CA ILE A 16 -4.52 -2.82 -2.20
C ILE A 16 -4.26 -3.53 -0.87
N GLY A 17 -3.84 -4.80 -0.92
CA GLY A 17 -3.49 -5.58 0.28
C GLY A 17 -2.39 -4.90 1.10
N PHE A 18 -1.32 -4.43 0.46
CA PHE A 18 -0.27 -3.67 1.13
C PHE A 18 -0.81 -2.39 1.77
N GLY A 19 -1.62 -1.61 1.04
CA GLY A 19 -2.21 -0.38 1.57
C GLY A 19 -3.13 -0.63 2.78
N THR A 20 -3.85 -1.76 2.83
CA THR A 20 -4.73 -2.06 3.97
C THR A 20 -3.98 -2.30 5.28
N LEU A 21 -2.71 -2.74 5.23
CA LEU A 21 -1.88 -2.94 6.42
C LEU A 21 -1.63 -1.62 7.18
N PHE A 22 -1.57 -0.50 6.47
CA PHE A 22 -1.20 0.81 7.04
C PHE A 22 -2.36 1.82 7.08
N ASN A 23 -3.58 1.39 6.80
CA ASN A 23 -4.72 2.31 6.63
C ASN A 23 -5.28 2.89 7.94
N ASN A 24 -4.95 2.33 9.10
CA ASN A 24 -5.54 2.73 10.38
C ASN A 24 -4.51 3.28 11.37
N ILE A 25 -3.48 3.96 10.88
CA ILE A 25 -2.49 4.58 11.74
C ILE A 25 -3.06 5.87 12.31
N GLU A 26 -3.06 5.99 13.65
CA GLU A 26 -3.50 7.17 14.40
C GLU A 26 -2.32 7.77 15.15
N LEU A 27 -2.13 9.07 14.96
CA LEU A 27 -1.15 9.88 15.68
C LEU A 27 -1.82 10.56 16.87
N ARG A 28 -1.17 10.53 18.03
CA ARG A 28 -1.63 11.21 19.25
C ARG A 28 -0.70 12.35 19.58
N ARG A 29 -1.23 13.57 19.62
CA ARG A 29 -0.51 14.75 20.11
C ARG A 29 -0.73 14.87 21.59
N THR A 30 0.35 14.99 22.35
CA THR A 30 0.33 15.17 23.81
C THR A 30 0.78 16.57 24.17
N ASP A 31 0.25 17.09 25.27
CA ASP A 31 0.71 18.33 25.90
C ASP A 31 1.96 18.07 26.75
N SER A 32 2.63 19.13 27.21
CA SER A 32 3.78 19.09 28.12
C SER A 32 3.51 18.31 29.42
N ALA A 33 2.27 18.18 29.84
CA ALA A 33 1.81 17.37 30.96
C ALA A 33 1.57 15.88 30.63
N GLY A 34 1.76 15.45 29.37
CA GLY A 34 1.52 14.06 28.92
C GLY A 34 0.06 13.73 28.60
N ASN A 35 -0.86 14.69 28.66
CA ASN A 35 -2.26 14.45 28.31
C ASN A 35 -2.46 14.48 26.79
N ILE A 36 -3.32 13.58 26.27
CA ILE A 36 -3.66 13.54 24.84
C ILE A 36 -4.56 14.75 24.52
N VAL A 37 -4.03 15.66 23.72
CA VAL A 37 -4.76 16.85 23.24
C VAL A 37 -5.54 16.56 21.97
N GLN A 38 -4.95 15.79 21.06
CA GLN A 38 -5.55 15.52 19.75
C GLN A 38 -5.15 14.14 19.22
N THR A 39 -6.12 13.42 18.65
CA THR A 39 -5.87 12.20 17.87
C THR A 39 -6.16 12.49 16.41
N ILE A 40 -5.18 12.22 15.54
CA ILE A 40 -5.26 12.47 14.10
C ILE A 40 -5.08 11.15 13.36
N LYS A 41 -6.05 10.81 12.51
CA LYS A 41 -5.88 9.69 11.57
C LYS A 41 -4.96 10.10 10.43
N VAL A 42 -3.91 9.32 10.20
CA VAL A 42 -2.93 9.59 9.16
C VAL A 42 -3.45 9.06 7.82
N PRO A 43 -3.70 9.93 6.82
CA PRO A 43 -4.17 9.49 5.52
C PRO A 43 -3.06 8.76 4.76
N LEU A 44 -3.44 7.64 4.13
CA LEU A 44 -2.58 6.85 3.27
C LEU A 44 -2.97 7.07 1.80
N ALA A 45 -1.99 7.23 0.92
CA ALA A 45 -2.23 7.38 -0.51
C ALA A 45 -1.20 6.61 -1.35
N TYR A 46 -1.66 6.00 -2.45
CA TYR A 46 -0.77 5.39 -3.44
C TYR A 46 -0.19 6.47 -4.36
N GLY A 47 1.11 6.54 -4.45
CA GLY A 47 1.83 7.43 -5.35
C GLY A 47 3.24 7.74 -4.88
N PRO A 48 4.10 8.19 -5.82
CA PRO A 48 5.48 8.55 -5.52
C PRO A 48 5.54 9.77 -4.58
N ARG A 49 6.58 9.80 -3.77
CA ARG A 49 6.86 10.90 -2.83
C ARG A 49 6.89 12.25 -3.51
N GLU A 50 7.52 12.33 -4.68
CA GLU A 50 7.74 13.56 -5.45
C GLU A 50 6.41 14.23 -5.83
N LYS A 51 5.39 13.44 -6.11
CA LYS A 51 4.04 13.95 -6.41
C LYS A 51 3.45 14.76 -5.25
N PHE A 52 3.65 14.31 -4.02
CA PHE A 52 3.15 14.99 -2.83
C PHE A 52 4.00 16.19 -2.46
N LEU A 53 5.33 16.12 -2.64
CA LEU A 53 6.24 17.24 -2.42
C LEU A 53 5.97 18.36 -3.44
N ALA A 54 5.82 18.03 -4.71
CA ALA A 54 5.49 19.02 -5.75
C ALA A 54 4.17 19.75 -5.43
N ARG A 55 3.16 19.05 -4.89
CA ARG A 55 1.92 19.69 -4.46
C ARG A 55 2.12 20.61 -3.26
N LEU A 56 2.96 20.24 -2.29
CA LEU A 56 3.29 21.10 -1.16
C LEU A 56 4.03 22.38 -1.60
N GLU A 57 4.88 22.28 -2.61
CA GLU A 57 5.62 23.42 -3.17
C GLU A 57 4.71 24.34 -4.04
N THR A 58 3.75 23.75 -4.74
CA THR A 58 2.87 24.48 -5.65
C THR A 58 1.73 25.21 -4.92
N GLU A 59 1.36 24.78 -3.70
CA GLU A 59 0.24 25.30 -2.91
C GLU A 59 0.62 26.29 -1.77
N PRO A 60 1.69 27.14 -1.84
CA PRO A 60 2.06 28.02 -0.74
C PRO A 60 1.14 29.23 -0.57
N ARG A 61 0.17 29.48 -1.45
CA ARG A 61 -0.69 30.69 -1.44
C ARG A 61 -2.14 30.39 -1.83
N LEU A 62 -2.87 29.79 -0.93
CA LEU A 62 -4.32 29.70 -1.05
C LEU A 62 -5.01 30.85 -0.28
N GLU A 63 -4.51 32.08 -0.42
CA GLU A 63 -5.25 33.26 0.01
C GLU A 63 -6.44 33.46 -0.96
N GLY A 64 -7.62 33.01 -0.54
CA GLY A 64 -8.89 33.29 -1.21
C GLY A 64 -9.50 32.21 -2.09
N ARG A 65 -8.95 31.01 -2.18
CA ARG A 65 -9.59 29.85 -2.85
C ARG A 65 -9.79 28.70 -1.89
N ALA A 66 -11.00 28.14 -1.89
CA ALA A 66 -11.36 26.94 -1.12
C ALA A 66 -10.77 25.67 -1.74
N GLU A 67 -9.47 25.64 -2.03
CA GLU A 67 -8.78 24.45 -2.47
C GLU A 67 -8.23 23.71 -1.25
N VAL A 68 -8.51 22.43 -1.17
CA VAL A 68 -8.11 21.57 -0.04
C VAL A 68 -6.60 21.40 -0.08
N GLY A 69 -5.90 22.07 0.82
CA GLY A 69 -4.47 21.87 1.04
C GLY A 69 -4.16 20.43 1.44
N ILE A 70 -2.91 20.00 1.22
CA ILE A 70 -2.47 18.67 1.64
C ILE A 70 -2.45 18.61 3.17
N GLN A 71 -3.21 17.68 3.74
CA GLN A 71 -3.17 17.41 5.18
C GLN A 71 -1.88 16.67 5.53
N LEU A 72 -1.15 17.18 6.52
CA LEU A 72 -0.01 16.56 7.18
C LEU A 72 -0.37 16.19 8.63
N PRO A 73 0.14 15.09 9.19
CA PRO A 73 1.01 14.09 8.58
C PRO A 73 0.30 13.20 7.55
N ARG A 74 1.05 12.60 6.64
CA ARG A 74 0.56 11.74 5.56
C ARG A 74 1.55 10.63 5.26
N ILE A 75 1.02 9.48 4.85
CA ILE A 75 1.81 8.36 4.35
C ILE A 75 1.54 8.20 2.86
N SER A 76 2.60 8.04 2.08
CA SER A 76 2.52 7.63 0.68
C SER A 76 3.26 6.32 0.48
N PHE A 77 2.81 5.50 -0.46
CA PHE A 77 3.51 4.29 -0.83
C PHE A 77 3.43 4.06 -2.33
N GLU A 78 4.46 3.40 -2.86
CA GLU A 78 4.49 2.99 -4.26
C GLU A 78 5.17 1.65 -4.44
N MET A 79 4.83 0.96 -5.51
CA MET A 79 5.51 -0.26 -5.93
C MET A 79 6.73 0.12 -6.76
N LYS A 80 7.94 -0.25 -6.30
CA LYS A 80 9.21 0.04 -6.99
C LYS A 80 9.60 -1.02 -7.98
N GLY A 81 9.34 -2.29 -7.67
CA GLY A 81 9.81 -3.37 -8.52
C GLY A 81 9.08 -4.69 -8.28
N VAL A 82 9.23 -5.57 -9.25
CA VAL A 82 8.79 -6.96 -9.18
C VAL A 82 9.95 -7.82 -9.65
N GLN A 83 10.45 -8.71 -8.79
CA GLN A 83 11.58 -9.56 -9.07
C GLN A 83 11.20 -11.04 -8.95
N TYR A 84 11.64 -11.85 -9.91
CA TYR A 84 11.45 -13.30 -9.84
C TYR A 84 12.35 -13.91 -8.76
N ASP A 85 11.75 -14.74 -7.89
CA ASP A 85 12.49 -15.44 -6.85
C ASP A 85 12.80 -16.88 -7.27
N SER A 86 14.02 -17.11 -7.72
CA SER A 86 14.49 -18.42 -8.14
C SER A 86 14.65 -19.41 -6.98
N THR A 87 14.81 -18.92 -5.76
CA THR A 87 15.06 -19.77 -4.56
C THR A 87 13.79 -20.50 -4.13
N ARG A 88 12.62 -19.87 -4.33
CA ARG A 88 11.31 -20.45 -4.02
C ARG A 88 10.62 -21.09 -5.22
N LYS A 89 11.37 -21.33 -6.31
CA LYS A 89 10.85 -21.96 -7.52
C LYS A 89 10.25 -23.33 -7.21
N MET A 90 8.99 -23.52 -7.57
CA MET A 90 8.33 -24.83 -7.55
C MET A 90 8.43 -25.52 -8.91
N SER A 91 8.32 -26.86 -8.90
CA SER A 91 8.32 -27.61 -10.15
C SER A 91 7.11 -27.23 -11.02
N PRO A 92 7.30 -26.92 -12.31
CA PRO A 92 6.19 -26.58 -13.20
C PRO A 92 5.24 -27.75 -13.48
N ILE A 93 5.64 -28.97 -13.12
CA ILE A 93 4.85 -30.20 -13.28
C ILE A 93 3.80 -30.32 -12.16
N ASN A 94 3.98 -29.63 -11.05
CA ASN A 94 3.03 -29.67 -9.94
C ASN A 94 1.71 -29.01 -10.34
N ILE A 95 0.66 -29.81 -10.40
CA ILE A 95 -0.70 -29.38 -10.72
C ILE A 95 -1.58 -29.74 -9.52
N CYS A 96 -2.23 -28.73 -8.96
CA CYS A 96 -3.28 -28.93 -7.97
C CYS A 96 -4.62 -29.09 -8.72
N THR A 97 -5.31 -30.19 -8.47
CA THR A 97 -6.63 -30.45 -9.01
C THR A 97 -7.67 -30.35 -7.91
N LYS A 98 -8.76 -29.64 -8.16
CA LYS A 98 -9.90 -29.53 -7.27
C LYS A 98 -11.19 -29.82 -8.02
N GLU A 99 -12.01 -30.68 -7.46
CA GLU A 99 -13.33 -30.95 -8.02
C GLU A 99 -14.22 -29.70 -7.95
N LYS A 100 -15.00 -29.51 -9.00
CA LYS A 100 -15.98 -28.42 -9.06
C LYS A 100 -17.18 -28.80 -8.19
N SER A 101 -17.47 -28.01 -7.18
CA SER A 101 -18.65 -28.22 -6.33
C SER A 101 -19.90 -27.79 -7.09
N GLY A 102 -20.94 -28.66 -7.14
CA GLY A 102 -22.23 -28.41 -7.79
C GLY A 102 -22.53 -29.40 -8.90
N ASP A 103 -23.69 -29.27 -9.58
CA ASP A 103 -24.21 -30.16 -10.60
C ASP A 103 -23.37 -30.29 -11.87
N VAL A 104 -22.33 -29.50 -12.02
CA VAL A 104 -21.45 -29.52 -13.18
C VAL A 104 -20.22 -30.38 -12.90
N LYS A 105 -20.19 -31.59 -13.45
CA LYS A 105 -19.00 -32.45 -13.44
C LYS A 105 -17.82 -31.74 -14.12
N GLY A 106 -16.77 -31.44 -13.37
CA GLY A 106 -15.56 -30.78 -13.87
C GLY A 106 -14.48 -30.70 -12.83
N VAL A 107 -13.24 -30.51 -13.28
CA VAL A 107 -12.08 -30.39 -12.44
C VAL A 107 -11.38 -29.05 -12.73
N TYR A 108 -11.15 -28.29 -11.69
CA TYR A 108 -10.25 -27.12 -11.79
C TYR A 108 -8.81 -27.62 -11.71
N LYS A 109 -8.01 -27.24 -12.69
CA LYS A 109 -6.56 -27.47 -12.68
C LYS A 109 -5.85 -26.15 -12.44
N GLN A 110 -4.99 -26.10 -11.46
CA GLN A 110 -4.15 -24.96 -11.18
C GLN A 110 -2.69 -25.39 -11.18
N TYR A 111 -1.90 -24.74 -12.03
CA TYR A 111 -0.45 -24.93 -12.02
C TYR A 111 0.18 -24.31 -10.77
N ALA A 112 1.35 -24.83 -10.38
CA ALA A 112 2.09 -24.25 -9.26
C ALA A 112 2.36 -22.75 -9.49
N PRO A 113 2.16 -21.91 -8.49
CA PRO A 113 2.38 -20.47 -8.61
C PRO A 113 3.86 -20.17 -8.83
N VAL A 114 4.12 -19.13 -9.60
CA VAL A 114 5.48 -18.61 -9.79
C VAL A 114 5.76 -17.57 -8.69
N PRO A 115 6.84 -17.74 -7.91
CA PRO A 115 7.15 -16.82 -6.81
C PRO A 115 7.80 -15.53 -7.35
N TYR A 116 7.27 -14.40 -6.90
CA TYR A 116 7.82 -13.08 -7.14
C TYR A 116 7.95 -12.32 -5.83
N ASN A 117 9.02 -11.54 -5.70
CA ASN A 117 9.17 -10.52 -4.68
C ASN A 117 8.65 -9.21 -5.25
N VAL A 118 7.83 -8.52 -4.47
CA VAL A 118 7.30 -7.21 -4.83
C VAL A 118 7.82 -6.19 -3.83
N ASP A 119 8.59 -5.24 -4.32
CA ASP A 119 9.21 -4.21 -3.49
C ASP A 119 8.30 -2.99 -3.40
N PHE A 120 7.99 -2.57 -2.18
CA PHE A 120 7.23 -1.36 -1.90
C PHE A 120 8.11 -0.36 -1.16
N GLU A 121 7.97 0.89 -1.51
CA GLU A 121 8.53 2.01 -0.78
C GLU A 121 7.42 2.73 -0.03
N LEU A 122 7.59 2.92 1.29
CA LEU A 122 6.68 3.65 2.15
C LEU A 122 7.34 4.94 2.60
N ASN A 123 6.69 6.07 2.35
CA ASN A 123 7.19 7.40 2.70
C ASN A 123 6.26 8.08 3.72
N ILE A 124 6.84 8.55 4.81
CA ILE A 124 6.14 9.32 5.83
C ILE A 124 6.47 10.80 5.61
N ILE A 125 5.45 11.63 5.46
CA ILE A 125 5.56 13.07 5.27
C ILE A 125 4.88 13.74 6.45
N SER A 126 5.65 14.43 7.28
CA SER A 126 5.14 15.14 8.45
C SER A 126 5.74 16.54 8.56
N LYS A 127 5.15 17.38 9.40
CA LYS A 127 5.67 18.71 9.72
C LYS A 127 6.75 18.65 10.79
N ASN A 128 6.59 17.76 11.78
CA ASN A 128 7.47 17.63 12.95
C ASN A 128 8.13 16.24 12.94
N ASN A 129 9.38 16.19 13.43
CA ASN A 129 10.13 14.94 13.53
C ASN A 129 9.48 13.95 14.51
N ASP A 130 8.92 14.44 15.62
CA ASP A 130 8.25 13.61 16.63
C ASP A 130 7.06 12.85 16.03
N GLU A 131 6.28 13.49 15.16
CA GLU A 131 5.17 12.84 14.46
C GLU A 131 5.67 11.71 13.53
N SER A 132 6.80 11.93 12.83
CA SER A 132 7.40 10.90 11.97
C SER A 132 7.87 9.70 12.77
N VAL A 133 8.55 9.93 13.90
CA VAL A 133 9.07 8.88 14.78
C VAL A 133 7.92 8.08 15.40
N GLN A 134 6.85 8.77 15.83
CA GLN A 134 5.66 8.11 16.36
C GLN A 134 5.00 7.19 15.33
N ILE A 135 4.83 7.66 14.09
CA ILE A 135 4.28 6.86 12.99
C ILE A 135 5.19 5.66 12.68
N LEU A 136 6.51 5.89 12.60
CA LEU A 136 7.49 4.84 12.36
C LEU A 136 7.45 3.75 13.44
N SER A 137 7.34 4.15 14.71
CA SER A 137 7.22 3.24 15.83
C SER A 137 5.96 2.35 15.74
N LEU A 138 4.83 2.93 15.31
CA LEU A 138 3.58 2.19 15.12
C LEU A 138 3.66 1.18 13.98
N ILE A 139 4.45 1.47 12.94
CA ILE A 139 4.65 0.56 11.81
C ILE A 139 5.54 -0.62 12.19
N HIS A 140 6.50 -0.42 13.09
CA HIS A 140 7.46 -1.45 13.53
C HIS A 140 6.92 -2.42 14.59
N ILE A 141 5.78 -2.13 15.19
CA ILE A 141 5.14 -3.03 16.15
C ILE A 141 4.34 -4.10 15.40
#